data_d54ca8f25d5adb0fd893e6c88c51523e
#
_entry.id   d54ca8f25d5adb0fd893e6c88c51523e
#
_cell.length_a   1.000
_cell.length_b   1.000
_cell.length_c   1.000
_cell.angle_alpha   90.00
_cell.angle_beta   90.00
_cell.angle_gamma   90.00
#
_symmetry.space_group_name_H-M   'P 1'
#
loop_
_entity.id
_entity.type
_entity.pdbx_description
1 polymer ?
#
loop_
_entity_poly.entity_id
_entity_poly.type
_entity_poly.pdbx_seq_one_letter_code
_entity_poly.pdbx_strand_id
1 'polypeptide(L)'
;FRSTDGGLTGTALCGTAPTNLSDGRCGNNSNSAFIAPFMLDPNNAATMLAGGKSLWRSTNAATGTPIWSPIHTGVASAVGAIAVAASDSNTIWVAYQNGALYKTTNGLASAPTWSLIDNAPQGSKLKIFIDRSNANVAYLGLAGFSGNTLYVTRNGGTSWNALSGLPSASVMAMEQHPVNPAWLYVG
;
A
#
# COMPACT_ATOMS: atom_id res chain seq x y z
N PHE A 1 -3.21 5.49 15.38
CA PHE A 1 -4.25 5.89 16.35
C PHE A 1 -5.61 5.86 15.67
N ARG A 2 -6.64 5.48 16.42
CA ARG A 2 -8.06 5.59 16.03
C ARG A 2 -8.74 6.57 16.97
N SER A 3 -9.42 7.55 16.43
CA SER A 3 -10.33 8.43 17.16
C SER A 3 -11.77 8.04 16.86
N THR A 4 -12.66 8.19 17.82
CA THR A 4 -14.10 7.99 17.71
C THR A 4 -14.91 9.24 18.12
N ASP A 5 -14.21 10.35 18.34
CA ASP A 5 -14.74 11.62 18.86
C ASP A 5 -14.25 12.84 18.04
N GLY A 6 -14.02 12.64 16.74
CA GLY A 6 -13.58 13.72 15.85
C GLY A 6 -12.12 14.16 16.04
N GLY A 7 -11.29 13.34 16.67
CA GLY A 7 -9.87 13.61 16.86
C GLY A 7 -9.52 14.23 18.24
N LEU A 8 -10.49 14.31 19.14
CA LEU A 8 -10.26 14.83 20.51
C LEU A 8 -9.43 13.85 21.33
N THR A 9 -9.67 12.55 21.18
CA THR A 9 -8.86 11.49 21.79
C THR A 9 -8.43 10.46 20.75
N GLY A 10 -7.43 9.65 21.07
CA GLY A 10 -6.93 8.62 20.17
C GLY A 10 -6.45 7.37 20.90
N THR A 11 -6.87 6.22 20.41
CA THR A 11 -6.41 4.91 20.88
C THR A 11 -5.35 4.36 19.94
N ALA A 12 -4.22 3.89 20.49
CA ALA A 12 -3.18 3.25 19.71
C ALA A 12 -3.70 1.94 19.07
N LEU A 13 -3.39 1.76 17.79
CA LEU A 13 -3.81 0.58 17.03
C LEU A 13 -2.69 -0.47 16.90
N CYS A 14 -1.71 -0.43 17.78
CA CYS A 14 -0.54 -1.32 17.72
C CYS A 14 -0.87 -2.79 18.02
N GLY A 15 -1.96 -3.07 18.70
CA GLY A 15 -2.25 -4.40 19.24
C GLY A 15 -1.43 -4.72 20.49
N THR A 16 -1.61 -5.91 21.01
CA THR A 16 -0.84 -6.46 22.14
C THR A 16 -0.10 -7.73 21.71
N ALA A 17 1.06 -7.99 22.31
CA ALA A 17 1.80 -9.22 22.02
C ALA A 17 0.95 -10.46 22.34
N PRO A 18 1.06 -11.55 21.56
CA PRO A 18 1.96 -11.76 20.40
C PRO A 18 1.39 -11.24 19.05
N THR A 19 0.21 -10.67 19.03
CA THR A 19 -0.52 -10.25 17.81
C THR A 19 -0.42 -8.73 17.56
N ASN A 20 0.72 -8.15 17.88
CA ASN A 20 1.00 -6.73 17.68
C ASN A 20 1.84 -6.48 16.41
N LEU A 21 1.87 -5.23 15.96
CA LEU A 21 2.76 -4.75 14.89
C LEU A 21 4.23 -4.75 15.33
N SER A 22 4.83 -5.93 15.53
CA SER A 22 6.12 -6.09 16.20
C SER A 22 7.32 -5.56 15.41
N ASP A 23 7.26 -5.52 14.09
CA ASP A 23 8.31 -4.97 13.21
C ASP A 23 7.97 -3.60 12.60
N GLY A 24 6.87 -3.00 13.06
CA GLY A 24 6.43 -1.68 12.64
C GLY A 24 6.78 -0.59 13.66
N ARG A 25 6.16 0.59 13.49
CA ARG A 25 6.34 1.75 14.39
C ARG A 25 5.87 1.52 15.82
N CYS A 26 5.15 0.46 16.06
CA CYS A 26 4.63 0.10 17.39
C CYS A 26 5.61 -0.73 18.23
N GLY A 27 6.65 -1.25 17.60
CA GLY A 27 7.76 -1.93 18.29
C GLY A 27 8.94 -0.97 18.49
N ASN A 28 9.92 -1.40 19.27
CA ASN A 28 11.18 -0.66 19.48
C ASN A 28 12.12 -0.74 18.27
N ASN A 29 11.64 -1.19 17.12
CA ASN A 29 12.44 -1.48 15.94
C ASN A 29 12.29 -0.39 14.88
N SER A 30 13.39 0.20 14.48
CA SER A 30 13.53 1.16 13.37
C SER A 30 13.34 0.54 11.96
N ASN A 31 12.63 -0.58 11.87
CA ASN A 31 12.49 -1.37 10.64
C ASN A 31 11.33 -0.93 9.74
N SER A 32 10.58 0.10 10.12
CA SER A 32 9.54 0.70 9.29
C SER A 32 10.07 1.94 8.55
N ALA A 33 9.42 2.31 7.47
CA ALA A 33 9.64 3.60 6.82
C ALA A 33 9.41 4.75 7.83
N PHE A 34 10.08 5.90 7.63
CA PHE A 34 9.86 7.09 8.46
C PHE A 34 8.40 7.50 8.48
N ILE A 35 7.75 7.47 7.31
CA ILE A 35 6.29 7.56 7.15
C ILE A 35 5.82 6.15 6.77
N ALA A 36 5.46 5.35 7.77
CA ALA A 36 4.98 4.00 7.55
C ALA A 36 3.59 4.04 6.91
N PRO A 37 3.38 3.39 5.75
CA PRO A 37 2.08 3.41 5.11
C PRO A 37 1.07 2.57 5.87
N PHE A 38 -0.17 3.05 5.88
CA PHE A 38 -1.32 2.28 6.32
C PHE A 38 -2.53 2.63 5.46
N MET A 39 -3.48 1.73 5.36
CA MET A 39 -4.75 1.99 4.69
C MET A 39 -5.86 1.09 5.21
N LEU A 40 -7.09 1.56 5.13
CA LEU A 40 -8.27 0.71 5.27
C LEU A 40 -8.53 -0.01 3.94
N ASP A 41 -9.03 -1.23 4.03
CA ASP A 41 -9.55 -1.92 2.85
C ASP A 41 -10.78 -1.16 2.34
N PRO A 42 -10.79 -0.70 1.08
CA PRO A 42 -11.91 0.07 0.54
C PRO A 42 -13.23 -0.72 0.49
N ASN A 43 -13.17 -2.05 0.58
CA ASN A 43 -14.33 -2.92 0.55
C ASN A 43 -14.78 -3.39 1.94
N ASN A 44 -13.94 -3.20 2.97
CA ASN A 44 -14.24 -3.62 4.35
C ASN A 44 -13.57 -2.70 5.37
N ALA A 45 -14.30 -1.75 5.91
CA ALA A 45 -13.80 -0.76 6.87
C ALA A 45 -13.28 -1.37 8.20
N ALA A 46 -13.56 -2.64 8.51
CA ALA A 46 -12.99 -3.33 9.67
C ALA A 46 -11.56 -3.85 9.39
N THR A 47 -11.17 -3.94 8.11
CA THR A 47 -9.85 -4.42 7.70
C THR A 47 -8.91 -3.27 7.47
N MET A 48 -7.73 -3.35 8.07
CA MET A 48 -6.64 -2.39 7.91
C MET A 48 -5.35 -3.11 7.55
N LEU A 49 -4.59 -2.51 6.64
CA LEU A 49 -3.22 -2.91 6.32
C LEU A 49 -2.24 -1.88 6.86
N ALA A 50 -1.09 -2.35 7.33
CA ALA A 50 -0.03 -1.47 7.83
C ALA A 50 1.34 -2.02 7.42
N GLY A 51 2.22 -1.10 7.03
CA GLY A 51 3.60 -1.42 6.64
C GLY A 51 4.58 -1.27 7.80
N GLY A 52 5.35 -2.33 8.02
CA GLY A 52 6.58 -2.35 8.79
C GLY A 52 7.71 -2.84 7.88
N LYS A 53 8.57 -3.73 8.37
CA LYS A 53 9.40 -4.59 7.54
C LYS A 53 8.55 -5.62 6.81
N SER A 54 7.49 -6.08 7.47
CA SER A 54 6.44 -6.92 6.90
C SER A 54 5.22 -6.09 6.53
N LEU A 55 4.37 -6.63 5.64
CA LEU A 55 3.02 -6.12 5.46
C LEU A 55 2.09 -6.85 6.43
N TRP A 56 1.39 -6.10 7.24
CA TRP A 56 0.48 -6.57 8.26
C TRP A 56 -0.97 -6.31 7.90
N ARG A 57 -1.85 -7.20 8.34
CA ARG A 57 -3.30 -7.05 8.21
C ARG A 57 -3.98 -7.28 9.56
N SER A 58 -4.93 -6.41 9.88
CA SER A 58 -5.92 -6.60 10.95
C SER A 58 -7.31 -6.63 10.34
N THR A 59 -8.17 -7.55 10.79
CA THR A 59 -9.57 -7.65 10.34
C THR A 59 -10.55 -7.10 11.39
N ASN A 60 -10.03 -6.56 12.48
CA ASN A 60 -10.82 -5.97 13.57
C ASN A 60 -10.36 -4.56 13.97
N ALA A 61 -9.78 -3.82 13.03
CA ALA A 61 -9.23 -2.48 13.29
C ALA A 61 -10.32 -1.45 13.69
N ALA A 62 -11.58 -1.71 13.37
CA ALA A 62 -12.70 -0.84 13.73
C ALA A 62 -13.13 -0.98 15.20
N THR A 63 -12.83 -2.11 15.87
CA THR A 63 -13.33 -2.43 17.21
C THR A 63 -12.22 -2.93 18.12
N GLY A 64 -12.26 -2.56 19.40
CA GLY A 64 -11.35 -3.07 20.43
C GLY A 64 -9.87 -2.88 20.12
N THR A 65 -9.05 -3.79 20.64
CA THR A 65 -7.60 -3.87 20.37
C THR A 65 -7.39 -4.66 19.08
N PRO A 66 -6.74 -4.10 18.04
CA PRO A 66 -6.50 -4.80 16.80
C PRO A 66 -5.62 -6.04 17.00
N ILE A 67 -5.97 -7.10 16.28
CA ILE A 67 -5.16 -8.31 16.13
C ILE A 67 -4.48 -8.22 14.77
N TRP A 68 -3.15 -8.23 14.77
CA TRP A 68 -2.35 -8.11 13.56
C TRP A 68 -1.72 -9.44 13.17
N SER A 69 -1.77 -9.75 11.89
CA SER A 69 -1.10 -10.90 11.29
C SER A 69 -0.23 -10.44 10.12
N PRO A 70 1.04 -10.88 10.04
CA PRO A 70 1.88 -10.59 8.89
C PRO A 70 1.36 -11.40 7.70
N ILE A 71 1.11 -10.73 6.59
CA ILE A 71 0.62 -11.35 5.35
C ILE A 71 1.65 -11.35 4.22
N HIS A 72 2.75 -10.58 4.36
CA HIS A 72 3.93 -10.65 3.50
C HIS A 72 5.18 -10.34 4.31
N THR A 73 6.16 -11.24 4.26
CA THR A 73 7.40 -11.20 5.04
C THR A 73 8.62 -11.54 4.18
N GLY A 74 9.82 -11.48 4.74
CA GLY A 74 11.04 -11.97 4.09
C GLY A 74 11.74 -10.95 3.19
N VAL A 75 11.21 -9.74 3.02
CA VAL A 75 11.88 -8.67 2.29
C VAL A 75 12.79 -7.89 3.26
N ALA A 76 14.06 -7.73 2.89
CA ALA A 76 15.04 -6.99 3.70
C ALA A 76 14.92 -5.47 3.51
N SER A 77 13.69 -4.94 3.60
CA SER A 77 13.39 -3.52 3.40
C SER A 77 12.06 -3.17 4.06
N ALA A 78 11.85 -1.91 4.38
CA ALA A 78 10.56 -1.44 4.89
C ALA A 78 9.52 -1.31 3.76
N VAL A 79 8.26 -1.55 4.08
CA VAL A 79 7.13 -1.25 3.20
C VAL A 79 7.05 0.26 2.97
N GLY A 80 7.03 0.68 1.70
CA GLY A 80 6.96 2.08 1.28
C GLY A 80 5.59 2.51 0.78
N ALA A 81 4.84 1.60 0.13
CA ALA A 81 3.49 1.87 -0.36
C ALA A 81 2.62 0.61 -0.36
N ILE A 82 1.33 0.79 -0.16
CA ILE A 82 0.31 -0.27 -0.15
C ILE A 82 -0.88 0.20 -0.99
N ALA A 83 -1.48 -0.71 -1.75
CA ALA A 83 -2.76 -0.48 -2.41
C ALA A 83 -3.62 -1.75 -2.38
N VAL A 84 -4.93 -1.58 -2.14
CA VAL A 84 -5.96 -2.61 -2.26
C VAL A 84 -6.93 -2.18 -3.35
N ALA A 85 -7.30 -3.09 -4.24
CA ALA A 85 -8.25 -2.77 -5.29
C ALA A 85 -9.65 -2.52 -4.71
N ALA A 86 -10.27 -1.40 -5.09
CA ALA A 86 -11.64 -1.08 -4.67
C ALA A 86 -12.70 -2.00 -5.29
N SER A 87 -12.32 -2.74 -6.34
CA SER A 87 -13.17 -3.75 -6.99
C SER A 87 -12.95 -5.18 -6.47
N ASP A 88 -11.88 -5.42 -5.68
CA ASP A 88 -11.53 -6.77 -5.20
C ASP A 88 -10.50 -6.72 -4.07
N SER A 89 -10.90 -6.98 -2.83
CA SER A 89 -10.00 -7.04 -1.66
C SER A 89 -8.92 -8.13 -1.75
N ASN A 90 -9.05 -9.11 -2.64
CA ASN A 90 -8.00 -10.10 -2.88
C ASN A 90 -6.81 -9.54 -3.64
N THR A 91 -7.03 -8.48 -4.43
CA THR A 91 -5.95 -7.84 -5.20
C THR A 91 -5.28 -6.76 -4.36
N ILE A 92 -4.08 -7.08 -3.87
CA ILE A 92 -3.25 -6.17 -3.06
C ILE A 92 -1.88 -6.02 -3.73
N TRP A 93 -1.39 -4.80 -3.75
CA TRP A 93 -0.02 -4.46 -4.16
C TRP A 93 0.75 -3.89 -2.99
N VAL A 94 2.02 -4.26 -2.87
CA VAL A 94 2.94 -3.73 -1.86
C VAL A 94 4.28 -3.40 -2.50
N ALA A 95 4.76 -2.18 -2.28
CA ALA A 95 6.09 -1.76 -2.67
C ALA A 95 6.97 -1.56 -1.44
N TYR A 96 8.24 -1.90 -1.59
CA TYR A 96 9.27 -1.75 -0.58
C TYR A 96 10.24 -0.60 -0.94
N GLN A 97 10.89 -0.02 0.06
CA GLN A 97 11.81 1.10 -0.15
C GLN A 97 13.04 0.73 -1.01
N ASN A 98 13.43 -0.55 -1.04
CA ASN A 98 14.46 -1.05 -1.94
C ASN A 98 14.01 -1.16 -3.41
N GLY A 99 12.78 -0.76 -3.72
CA GLY A 99 12.22 -0.79 -5.07
C GLY A 99 11.50 -2.08 -5.46
N ALA A 100 11.49 -3.12 -4.63
CA ALA A 100 10.74 -4.33 -4.91
C ALA A 100 9.22 -4.06 -4.89
N LEU A 101 8.50 -4.65 -5.84
CA LEU A 101 7.04 -4.55 -5.96
C LEU A 101 6.45 -5.96 -5.99
N TYR A 102 5.50 -6.22 -5.12
CA TYR A 102 4.79 -7.50 -5.07
C TYR A 102 3.29 -7.31 -5.24
N LYS A 103 2.65 -8.33 -5.79
CA LYS A 103 1.20 -8.41 -5.95
C LYS A 103 0.69 -9.75 -5.44
N THR A 104 -0.48 -9.73 -4.83
CA THR A 104 -1.30 -10.92 -4.56
C THR A 104 -2.67 -10.78 -5.20
N THR A 105 -3.32 -11.91 -5.51
CA THR A 105 -4.71 -12.02 -5.95
C THR A 105 -5.53 -12.92 -5.03
N ASN A 106 -4.98 -13.26 -3.87
CA ASN A 106 -5.66 -13.99 -2.80
C ASN A 106 -5.39 -13.34 -1.43
N GLY A 107 -5.41 -12.00 -1.41
CA GLY A 107 -5.07 -11.18 -0.25
C GLY A 107 -5.90 -11.43 1.00
N LEU A 108 -7.10 -12.00 0.87
CA LEU A 108 -7.97 -12.37 1.99
C LEU A 108 -7.59 -13.71 2.64
N ALA A 109 -6.78 -14.55 2.00
CA ALA A 109 -6.29 -15.78 2.59
C ALA A 109 -5.51 -15.52 3.89
N SER A 110 -5.47 -16.49 4.81
CA SER A 110 -4.67 -16.40 6.05
C SER A 110 -3.17 -16.30 5.75
N ALA A 111 -2.72 -16.94 4.68
CA ALA A 111 -1.37 -16.88 4.13
C ALA A 111 -1.45 -16.61 2.62
N PRO A 112 -1.51 -15.36 2.20
CA PRO A 112 -1.58 -15.02 0.77
C PRO A 112 -0.29 -15.44 0.04
N THR A 113 -0.45 -15.81 -1.24
CA THR A 113 0.68 -16.01 -2.14
C THR A 113 1.02 -14.71 -2.86
N TRP A 114 2.32 -14.41 -2.97
CA TRP A 114 2.78 -13.16 -3.54
C TRP A 114 3.68 -13.39 -4.74
N SER A 115 3.47 -12.62 -5.78
CA SER A 115 4.31 -12.61 -6.99
C SER A 115 5.15 -11.34 -7.01
N LEU A 116 6.46 -11.49 -7.19
CA LEU A 116 7.34 -10.37 -7.49
C LEU A 116 7.03 -9.85 -8.90
N ILE A 117 6.90 -8.54 -9.04
CA ILE A 117 6.76 -7.83 -10.32
C ILE A 117 8.16 -7.34 -10.71
N ASP A 118 8.94 -8.22 -11.29
CA ASP A 118 10.36 -8.00 -11.60
C ASP A 118 10.59 -7.01 -12.75
N ASN A 119 9.60 -6.85 -13.63
CA ASN A 119 9.59 -5.87 -14.72
C ASN A 119 9.01 -4.51 -14.33
N ALA A 120 8.75 -4.27 -13.04
CA ALA A 120 8.29 -2.97 -12.58
C ALA A 120 9.34 -1.88 -12.83
N PRO A 121 8.91 -0.63 -13.13
CA PRO A 121 9.82 0.50 -13.29
C PRO A 121 10.80 0.61 -12.13
N GLN A 122 12.08 0.82 -12.46
CA GLN A 122 13.13 0.90 -11.44
C GLN A 122 13.04 2.19 -10.64
N GLY A 123 13.44 2.15 -9.38
CA GLY A 123 13.46 3.29 -8.47
C GLY A 123 12.62 3.08 -7.22
N SER A 124 12.75 4.01 -6.28
CA SER A 124 11.95 4.01 -5.04
C SER A 124 10.49 4.33 -5.33
N LYS A 125 9.61 3.41 -4.98
CA LYS A 125 8.17 3.51 -5.24
C LYS A 125 7.50 4.18 -4.05
N LEU A 126 6.94 5.38 -4.27
CA LEU A 126 6.35 6.21 -3.22
C LEU A 126 4.84 6.03 -3.11
N LYS A 127 4.18 5.75 -4.25
CA LYS A 127 2.72 5.61 -4.29
C LYS A 127 2.31 4.52 -5.27
N ILE A 128 1.33 3.74 -4.88
CA ILE A 128 0.59 2.83 -5.75
C ILE A 128 -0.87 3.25 -5.70
N PHE A 129 -1.51 3.32 -6.86
CA PHE A 129 -2.94 3.55 -6.97
C PHE A 129 -3.52 2.50 -7.93
N ILE A 130 -4.59 1.82 -7.54
CA ILE A 130 -5.30 0.85 -8.38
C ILE A 130 -6.58 1.51 -8.85
N ASP A 131 -6.89 1.39 -10.15
CA ASP A 131 -8.14 1.89 -10.72
C ASP A 131 -9.34 1.35 -9.93
N ARG A 132 -10.30 2.21 -9.62
CA ARG A 132 -11.43 1.87 -8.76
C ARG A 132 -12.34 0.79 -9.34
N SER A 133 -12.38 0.70 -10.66
CA SER A 133 -13.27 -0.22 -11.39
C SER A 133 -12.56 -1.44 -11.98
N ASN A 134 -11.21 -1.40 -12.06
CA ASN A 134 -10.44 -2.45 -12.73
C ASN A 134 -9.13 -2.74 -12.00
N ALA A 135 -9.09 -3.84 -11.26
CA ALA A 135 -7.92 -4.30 -10.51
C ALA A 135 -6.67 -4.62 -11.38
N ASN A 136 -6.81 -4.72 -12.71
CA ASN A 136 -5.69 -4.91 -13.63
C ASN A 136 -5.03 -3.59 -14.06
N VAL A 137 -5.66 -2.44 -13.76
CA VAL A 137 -5.12 -1.12 -14.04
C VAL A 137 -4.54 -0.55 -12.75
N ALA A 138 -3.25 -0.27 -12.75
CA ALA A 138 -2.58 0.33 -11.60
C ALA A 138 -1.55 1.38 -12.05
N TYR A 139 -1.40 2.39 -11.23
CA TYR A 139 -0.45 3.49 -11.40
C TYR A 139 0.63 3.40 -10.34
N LEU A 140 1.86 3.70 -10.75
CA LEU A 140 3.03 3.63 -9.88
C LEU A 140 3.78 4.96 -9.91
N GLY A 141 3.81 5.63 -8.76
CA GLY A 141 4.55 6.86 -8.55
C GLY A 141 5.92 6.59 -7.96
N LEU A 142 6.96 7.14 -8.59
CA LEU A 142 8.35 7.00 -8.18
C LEU A 142 8.89 8.28 -7.55
N ALA A 143 9.92 8.12 -6.71
CA ALA A 143 10.80 9.21 -6.32
C ALA A 143 11.68 9.60 -7.51
N GLY A 144 11.91 10.89 -7.68
CA GLY A 144 12.87 11.38 -8.67
C GLY A 144 12.59 12.82 -9.09
N PHE A 145 13.62 13.43 -9.68
CA PHE A 145 13.57 14.79 -10.25
C PHE A 145 14.08 14.81 -11.69
N SER A 146 14.16 13.63 -12.31
CA SER A 146 14.55 13.48 -13.71
C SER A 146 13.86 12.28 -14.33
N GLY A 147 13.55 12.37 -15.63
CA GLY A 147 12.86 11.31 -16.35
C GLY A 147 11.38 11.17 -15.96
N ASN A 148 10.82 10.00 -16.28
CA ASN A 148 9.44 9.69 -15.96
C ASN A 148 9.33 9.17 -14.52
N THR A 149 8.43 9.73 -13.75
CA THR A 149 8.16 9.34 -12.36
C THR A 149 6.77 8.74 -12.17
N LEU A 150 5.95 8.69 -13.21
CA LEU A 150 4.64 8.07 -13.19
C LEU A 150 4.50 7.02 -14.30
N TYR A 151 4.03 5.85 -13.92
CA TYR A 151 3.83 4.72 -14.83
C TYR A 151 2.45 4.11 -14.63
N VAL A 152 1.93 3.49 -15.69
CA VAL A 152 0.67 2.75 -15.67
C VAL A 152 0.86 1.33 -16.22
N THR A 153 0.27 0.37 -15.54
CA THR A 153 -0.03 -0.97 -16.08
C THR A 153 -1.52 -1.06 -16.39
N ARG A 154 -1.88 -1.77 -17.45
CA ARG A 154 -3.28 -2.09 -17.81
C ARG A 154 -3.55 -3.59 -17.85
N ASN A 155 -2.55 -4.40 -17.49
CA ASN A 155 -2.56 -5.86 -17.57
C ASN A 155 -2.02 -6.50 -16.28
N GLY A 156 -2.30 -5.87 -15.14
CA GLY A 156 -1.99 -6.43 -13.83
C GLY A 156 -0.50 -6.52 -13.51
N GLY A 157 0.34 -5.68 -14.12
CA GLY A 157 1.77 -5.62 -13.88
C GLY A 157 2.63 -6.37 -14.90
N THR A 158 2.01 -7.00 -15.92
CA THR A 158 2.75 -7.72 -16.97
C THR A 158 3.57 -6.76 -17.85
N SER A 159 3.12 -5.52 -18.03
CA SER A 159 3.88 -4.46 -18.68
C SER A 159 3.54 -3.09 -18.09
N TRP A 160 4.46 -2.15 -18.26
CA TRP A 160 4.36 -0.79 -17.75
C TRP A 160 4.64 0.24 -18.83
N ASN A 161 3.84 1.30 -18.88
CA ASN A 161 4.05 2.43 -19.78
C ASN A 161 4.25 3.70 -18.95
N ALA A 162 5.27 4.48 -19.31
CA ALA A 162 5.47 5.78 -18.72
C ALA A 162 4.36 6.75 -19.14
N LEU A 163 3.87 7.57 -18.22
CA LEU A 163 3.00 8.68 -18.50
C LEU A 163 3.86 9.94 -18.65
N SER A 164 3.91 10.47 -19.85
CA SER A 164 4.70 11.66 -20.24
C SER A 164 3.91 12.95 -20.04
N GLY A 165 4.62 14.09 -20.10
CA GLY A 165 3.99 15.42 -20.02
C GLY A 165 3.80 15.93 -18.58
N LEU A 166 4.23 15.17 -17.58
CA LEU A 166 4.26 15.62 -16.19
C LEU A 166 5.62 16.28 -15.87
N PRO A 167 5.66 17.23 -14.92
CA PRO A 167 6.93 17.72 -14.39
C PRO A 167 7.79 16.56 -13.85
N SER A 168 9.11 16.67 -14.01
CA SER A 168 10.06 15.72 -13.42
C SER A 168 10.16 15.94 -11.91
N ALA A 169 9.20 15.38 -11.19
CA ALA A 169 9.08 15.49 -9.73
C ALA A 169 8.66 14.16 -9.13
N SER A 170 8.98 13.94 -7.85
CA SER A 170 8.52 12.77 -7.10
C SER A 170 6.98 12.76 -7.01
N VAL A 171 6.37 11.61 -7.27
CA VAL A 171 4.92 11.43 -7.15
C VAL A 171 4.59 10.96 -5.74
N MET A 172 4.06 11.85 -4.92
CA MET A 172 3.73 11.60 -3.51
C MET A 172 2.26 11.26 -3.28
N ALA A 173 1.38 11.73 -4.17
CA ALA A 173 -0.05 11.52 -4.06
C ALA A 173 -0.66 11.21 -5.42
N MET A 174 -1.67 10.35 -5.41
CA MET A 174 -2.51 10.05 -6.57
C MET A 174 -3.95 9.83 -6.13
N GLU A 175 -4.89 10.37 -6.90
CA GLU A 175 -6.31 10.14 -6.67
C GLU A 175 -7.05 10.17 -8.01
N GLN A 176 -7.95 9.21 -8.21
CA GLN A 176 -8.81 9.15 -9.39
C GLN A 176 -10.10 9.92 -9.13
N HIS A 177 -10.55 10.68 -10.11
CA HIS A 177 -11.80 11.41 -9.98
C HIS A 177 -12.98 10.44 -9.72
N PRO A 178 -13.83 10.71 -8.72
CA PRO A 178 -14.84 9.74 -8.27
C PRO A 178 -15.93 9.43 -9.33
N VAL A 179 -16.20 10.37 -10.24
CA VAL A 179 -17.24 10.24 -11.26
C VAL A 179 -16.65 10.00 -12.64
N ASN A 180 -15.50 10.60 -12.95
CA ASN A 180 -14.83 10.42 -14.23
C ASN A 180 -13.53 9.64 -14.08
N PRO A 181 -13.53 8.31 -14.29
CA PRO A 181 -12.37 7.46 -14.05
C PRO A 181 -11.21 7.74 -15.02
N ALA A 182 -11.42 8.48 -16.10
CA ALA A 182 -10.34 8.90 -17.00
C ALA A 182 -9.44 10.00 -16.41
N TRP A 183 -9.86 10.63 -15.31
CA TRP A 183 -9.11 11.73 -14.69
C TRP A 183 -8.34 11.20 -13.48
N LEU A 184 -7.02 11.33 -13.54
CA LEU A 184 -6.10 11.04 -12.43
C LEU A 184 -5.43 12.34 -12.00
N TYR A 185 -5.56 12.67 -10.73
CA TYR A 185 -4.83 13.77 -10.09
C TYR A 185 -3.53 13.23 -9.51
N VAL A 186 -2.45 13.97 -9.71
CA VAL A 186 -1.10 13.57 -9.31
C VAL A 186 -0.40 14.77 -8.66
N GLY A 187 0.24 14.53 -7.50
CA GLY A 187 0.96 15.54 -6.74
C GLY A 187 2.23 15.00 -6.06
#